data_92c108b3d3b833330cb2672e85e67ca2
#
_entry.id   92c108b3d3b833330cb2672e85e67ca2
#
_cell.length_a   1.000
_cell.length_b   1.000
_cell.length_c   1.000
_cell.angle_alpha   90.00
_cell.angle_beta   90.00
_cell.angle_gamma   90.00
#
_symmetry.space_group_name_H-M   'P 1'
#
loop_
_entity.id
_entity.type
_entity.pdbx_description
1 polymer ?
#
loop_
_entity_poly.entity_id
_entity_poly.type
_entity_poly.pdbx_seq_one_letter_code
_entity_poly.pdbx_strand_id
1 'polypeptide(L)'
;MAKFNEYDYGSTDFAHSNDFNSLENEKRAWRIEIETKIKKKIEDAEKSIKDNTDKAKGEINSTVNTSTKTITNKLDAISSTANTNQSYLVKIMNNLKIHFI
;
A
#
# COMPACT_ATOMS: atom_id res chain seq x y z
N MET A 1 -37.25 12.18 6.11
CA MET A 1 -37.84 10.87 6.30
C MET A 1 -39.35 10.94 6.24
N ALA A 2 -39.98 9.96 5.67
CA ALA A 2 -41.44 9.94 5.55
C ALA A 2 -42.11 10.03 6.90
N LYS A 3 -43.12 10.84 6.96
CA LYS A 3 -43.97 10.93 8.15
C LYS A 3 -45.16 10.01 7.93
N PHE A 4 -45.04 8.79 8.40
CA PHE A 4 -46.15 7.89 8.41
C PHE A 4 -47.06 8.24 9.57
N ASN A 5 -48.32 8.52 9.25
CA ASN A 5 -49.31 8.86 10.24
C ASN A 5 -50.22 7.65 10.52
N GLU A 6 -50.01 7.05 11.67
CA GLU A 6 -50.79 5.86 12.07
C GLU A 6 -52.26 6.13 12.28
N TYR A 7 -52.64 7.38 12.46
CA TYR A 7 -54.04 7.77 12.70
C TYR A 7 -54.87 7.81 11.42
N ASP A 8 -54.25 7.61 10.26
CA ASP A 8 -54.95 7.60 8.97
C ASP A 8 -55.51 6.25 8.58
N TYR A 9 -55.51 5.30 9.50
CA TYR A 9 -56.03 3.96 9.21
C TYR A 9 -57.50 3.92 8.79
N GLY A 10 -58.27 4.92 9.08
CA GLY A 10 -59.65 5.02 8.64
C GLY A 10 -59.84 5.73 7.31
N SER A 11 -58.76 6.15 6.68
CA SER A 11 -58.78 6.85 5.42
C SER A 11 -59.28 5.96 4.28
N THR A 12 -59.67 6.57 3.19
CA THR A 12 -60.05 5.82 2.00
C THR A 12 -58.84 5.05 1.44
N ASP A 13 -59.10 3.96 0.75
CA ASP A 13 -58.06 3.14 0.14
C ASP A 13 -57.14 3.94 -0.77
N PHE A 14 -57.68 4.95 -1.45
CA PHE A 14 -56.91 5.83 -2.31
C PHE A 14 -55.88 6.62 -1.53
N ALA A 15 -56.25 7.20 -0.39
CA ALA A 15 -55.33 7.95 0.45
C ALA A 15 -54.22 7.04 1.03
N HIS A 16 -54.55 5.85 1.47
CA HIS A 16 -53.59 4.85 1.92
C HIS A 16 -52.62 4.46 0.82
N SER A 17 -53.10 4.24 -0.37
CA SER A 17 -52.25 3.87 -1.51
C SER A 17 -51.23 4.97 -1.83
N ASN A 18 -51.63 6.23 -1.79
CA ASN A 18 -50.74 7.36 -2.03
C ASN A 18 -49.71 7.50 -0.93
N ASP A 19 -50.08 7.36 0.34
CA ASP A 19 -49.14 7.43 1.47
C ASP A 19 -48.19 6.27 1.43
N PHE A 20 -48.62 5.09 1.10
CA PHE A 20 -47.76 3.92 0.95
C PHE A 20 -46.75 4.13 -0.17
N ASN A 21 -47.18 4.60 -1.32
CA ASN A 21 -46.30 4.85 -2.46
C ASN A 21 -45.28 5.94 -2.15
N SER A 22 -45.67 6.98 -1.45
CA SER A 22 -44.78 8.04 -1.00
C SER A 22 -43.73 7.50 -0.06
N LEU A 23 -44.10 6.68 0.91
CA LEU A 23 -43.21 6.05 1.85
C LEU A 23 -42.20 5.11 1.13
N GLU A 24 -42.69 4.31 0.19
CA GLU A 24 -41.85 3.42 -0.60
C GLU A 24 -40.83 4.20 -1.44
N ASN A 25 -41.24 5.31 -2.02
CA ASN A 25 -40.33 6.16 -2.79
C ASN A 25 -39.26 6.78 -1.90
N GLU A 26 -39.61 7.23 -0.70
CA GLU A 26 -38.64 7.76 0.25
C GLU A 26 -37.66 6.69 0.73
N LYS A 27 -38.14 5.49 1.01
CA LYS A 27 -37.27 4.35 1.39
C LYS A 27 -36.31 4.02 0.28
N ARG A 28 -36.75 4.04 -0.96
CA ARG A 28 -35.90 3.78 -2.12
C ARG A 28 -34.81 4.83 -2.26
N ALA A 29 -35.17 6.10 -2.15
CA ALA A 29 -34.25 7.21 -2.22
C ALA A 29 -33.21 7.12 -1.11
N TRP A 30 -33.62 6.80 0.11
CA TRP A 30 -32.73 6.64 1.26
C TRP A 30 -31.78 5.46 1.08
N ARG A 31 -32.28 4.34 0.56
CA ARG A 31 -31.46 3.16 0.25
C ARG A 31 -30.37 3.50 -0.76
N ILE A 32 -30.73 4.20 -1.83
CA ILE A 32 -29.78 4.62 -2.87
C ILE A 32 -28.72 5.55 -2.27
N GLU A 33 -29.11 6.48 -1.40
CA GLU A 33 -28.18 7.37 -0.73
C GLU A 33 -27.19 6.62 0.12
N ILE A 34 -27.65 5.64 0.91
CA ILE A 34 -26.78 4.82 1.76
C ILE A 34 -25.84 3.98 0.91
N GLU A 35 -26.35 3.33 -0.13
CA GLU A 35 -25.54 2.53 -1.05
C GLU A 35 -24.45 3.36 -1.70
N THR A 36 -24.78 4.58 -2.12
CA THR A 36 -23.80 5.51 -2.71
C THR A 36 -22.72 5.89 -1.70
N LYS A 37 -23.10 6.18 -0.47
CA LYS A 37 -22.14 6.52 0.59
C LYS A 37 -21.23 5.36 0.94
N ILE A 38 -21.77 4.15 1.02
CA ILE A 38 -21.00 2.94 1.29
C ILE A 38 -20.02 2.69 0.15
N LYS A 39 -20.49 2.77 -1.08
CA LYS A 39 -19.64 2.60 -2.26
C LYS A 39 -18.47 3.57 -2.25
N LYS A 40 -18.74 4.84 -1.96
CA LYS A 40 -17.68 5.85 -1.89
C LYS A 40 -16.68 5.53 -0.80
N LYS A 41 -17.12 5.10 0.39
CA LYS A 41 -16.22 4.73 1.47
C LYS A 41 -15.34 3.54 1.10
N ILE A 42 -15.90 2.58 0.40
CA ILE A 42 -15.13 1.42 -0.09
C ILE A 42 -14.08 1.87 -1.11
N GLU A 43 -14.46 2.70 -2.06
CA GLU A 43 -13.54 3.25 -3.06
C GLU A 43 -12.41 4.05 -2.41
N ASP A 44 -12.73 4.89 -1.41
CA ASP A 44 -11.73 5.67 -0.69
C ASP A 44 -10.78 4.75 0.10
N ALA A 45 -11.31 3.69 0.72
CA ALA A 45 -10.50 2.71 1.44
C ALA A 45 -9.58 1.94 0.50
N GLU A 46 -10.09 1.51 -0.66
CA GLU A 46 -9.30 0.83 -1.68
C GLU A 46 -8.16 1.71 -2.18
N LYS A 47 -8.45 2.99 -2.41
CA LYS A 47 -7.44 3.97 -2.82
C LYS A 47 -6.37 4.14 -1.74
N SER A 48 -6.76 4.26 -0.47
CA SER A 48 -5.81 4.38 0.64
C SER A 48 -4.92 3.15 0.75
N ILE A 49 -5.48 1.96 0.61
CA ILE A 49 -4.72 0.71 0.64
C ILE A 49 -3.72 0.68 -0.50
N LYS A 50 -4.15 1.03 -1.71
CA LYS A 50 -3.27 1.09 -2.88
C LYS A 50 -2.13 2.08 -2.66
N ASP A 51 -2.45 3.29 -2.22
CA ASP A 51 -1.45 4.34 -2.00
C ASP A 51 -0.43 3.92 -0.93
N ASN A 52 -0.89 3.32 0.16
CA ASN A 52 -0.03 2.82 1.23
C ASN A 52 0.85 1.66 0.74
N THR A 53 0.30 0.78 -0.08
CA THR A 53 1.04 -0.35 -0.66
C THR A 53 2.12 0.17 -1.62
N ASP A 54 1.79 1.12 -2.48
CA ASP A 54 2.75 1.71 -3.41
C ASP A 54 3.88 2.42 -2.66
N LYS A 55 3.54 3.15 -1.60
CA LYS A 55 4.52 3.80 -0.73
C LYS A 55 5.46 2.79 -0.08
N ALA A 56 4.91 1.72 0.49
CA ALA A 56 5.69 0.67 1.12
C ALA A 56 6.64 -0.01 0.11
N LYS A 57 6.15 -0.29 -1.09
CA LYS A 57 6.99 -0.84 -2.18
C LYS A 57 8.14 0.10 -2.52
N GLY A 58 7.87 1.40 -2.62
CA GLY A 58 8.89 2.41 -2.90
C GLY A 58 9.96 2.44 -1.80
N GLU A 59 9.55 2.40 -0.54
CA GLU A 59 10.46 2.39 0.60
C GLU A 59 11.32 1.13 0.63
N ILE A 60 10.73 -0.03 0.37
CA ILE A 60 11.44 -1.31 0.30
C ILE A 60 12.47 -1.28 -0.83
N ASN A 61 12.07 -0.84 -2.01
CA ASN A 61 12.98 -0.74 -3.16
C ASN A 61 14.15 0.19 -2.88
N SER A 62 13.88 1.34 -2.26
CA SER A 62 14.92 2.29 -1.87
C SER A 62 15.90 1.67 -0.86
N THR A 63 15.39 0.98 0.14
CA THR A 63 16.21 0.31 1.16
C THR A 63 17.06 -0.80 0.53
N VAL A 64 16.46 -1.63 -0.33
CA VAL A 64 17.18 -2.69 -1.03
C VAL A 64 18.30 -2.12 -1.90
N ASN A 65 18.01 -1.06 -2.66
CA ASN A 65 19.00 -0.42 -3.52
C ASN A 65 20.17 0.16 -2.70
N THR A 66 19.87 0.83 -1.61
CA THR A 66 20.88 1.39 -0.71
C THR A 66 21.74 0.30 -0.10
N SER A 67 21.10 -0.78 0.39
CA SER A 67 21.82 -1.91 1.00
C SER A 67 22.69 -2.62 -0.03
N THR A 68 22.20 -2.83 -1.23
CA THR A 68 22.97 -3.43 -2.33
C THR A 68 24.19 -2.60 -2.65
N LYS A 69 24.04 -1.29 -2.75
CA LYS A 69 25.15 -0.37 -3.02
C LYS A 69 26.20 -0.42 -1.91
N THR A 70 25.77 -0.43 -0.65
CA THR A 70 26.66 -0.54 0.51
C THR A 70 27.43 -1.85 0.48
N ILE A 71 26.78 -2.97 0.20
CA ILE A 71 27.40 -4.29 0.11
C ILE A 71 28.42 -4.32 -1.03
N THR A 72 28.04 -3.82 -2.21
CA THR A 72 28.93 -3.75 -3.36
C THR A 72 30.18 -2.94 -3.04
N ASN A 73 30.03 -1.78 -2.41
CA ASN A 73 31.18 -0.95 -2.03
C ASN A 73 32.10 -1.65 -1.03
N LYS A 74 31.54 -2.39 -0.08
CA LYS A 74 32.34 -3.16 0.89
C LYS A 74 33.06 -4.33 0.22
N LEU A 75 32.42 -5.00 -0.71
CA LEU A 75 33.05 -6.08 -1.48
C LEU A 75 34.20 -5.54 -2.33
N ASP A 76 34.04 -4.40 -2.96
CA ASP A 76 35.10 -3.75 -3.72
C ASP A 76 36.27 -3.39 -2.84
N ALA A 77 36.05 -2.87 -1.63
CA ALA A 77 37.09 -2.57 -0.67
C ALA A 77 37.82 -3.83 -0.19
N ILE A 78 37.11 -4.91 0.07
CA ILE A 78 37.70 -6.21 0.44
C ILE A 78 38.55 -6.74 -0.70
N SER A 79 38.06 -6.69 -1.94
CA SER A 79 38.80 -7.12 -3.12
C SER A 79 40.08 -6.31 -3.30
N SER A 80 40.00 -5.00 -3.13
CA SER A 80 41.18 -4.11 -3.19
C SER A 80 42.21 -4.46 -2.11
N THR A 81 41.76 -4.69 -0.88
CA THR A 81 42.63 -5.11 0.21
C THR A 81 43.30 -6.45 -0.06
N ALA A 82 42.53 -7.42 -0.57
CA ALA A 82 43.05 -8.74 -0.91
C ALA A 82 44.13 -8.64 -2.00
N ASN A 83 43.90 -7.83 -3.02
CA ASN A 83 44.92 -7.59 -4.07
C ASN A 83 46.20 -6.94 -3.53
N THR A 84 46.04 -5.99 -2.64
CA THR A 84 47.18 -5.36 -1.98
C THR A 84 47.96 -6.36 -1.14
N ASN A 85 47.28 -7.19 -0.36
CA ASN A 85 47.88 -8.23 0.44
C ASN A 85 48.65 -9.25 -0.42
N GLN A 86 48.02 -9.65 -1.53
CA GLN A 86 48.68 -10.55 -2.48
C GLN A 86 49.96 -9.94 -3.05
N SER A 87 49.93 -8.66 -3.40
CA SER A 87 51.09 -7.95 -3.89
C SER A 87 52.24 -7.93 -2.85
N TYR A 88 51.93 -7.69 -1.59
CA TYR A 88 52.90 -7.75 -0.51
C TYR A 88 53.49 -9.15 -0.34
N LEU A 89 52.67 -10.18 -0.38
CA LEU A 89 53.13 -11.58 -0.28
C LEU A 89 54.08 -11.92 -1.43
N VAL A 90 53.77 -11.50 -2.64
CA VAL A 90 54.68 -11.73 -3.80
C VAL A 90 55.99 -11.03 -3.60
N LYS A 91 56.00 -9.80 -3.09
CA LYS A 91 57.24 -9.07 -2.77
C LYS A 91 58.07 -9.77 -1.72
N ILE A 92 57.45 -10.27 -0.65
CA ILE A 92 58.13 -11.03 0.41
C ILE A 92 58.72 -12.31 -0.17
N MET A 93 57.98 -13.03 -0.97
CA MET A 93 58.47 -14.26 -1.62
C MET A 93 59.67 -13.95 -2.51
N ASN A 94 59.62 -12.91 -3.31
CA ASN A 94 60.74 -12.53 -4.17
C ASN A 94 61.98 -12.13 -3.36
N ASN A 95 61.82 -11.40 -2.27
CA ASN A 95 62.90 -11.04 -1.38
C ASN A 95 63.53 -12.28 -0.75
N LEU A 96 62.73 -13.25 -0.32
CA LEU A 96 63.23 -14.51 0.22
C LEU A 96 64.03 -15.30 -0.83
N LYS A 97 63.52 -15.36 -2.06
CA LYS A 97 64.23 -16.02 -3.13
C LYS A 97 65.58 -15.40 -3.39
N ILE A 98 65.68 -14.09 -3.39
CA ILE A 98 66.94 -13.38 -3.57
C ILE A 98 67.93 -13.71 -2.43
N HIS A 99 67.43 -13.79 -1.19
CA HIS A 99 68.28 -14.10 -0.05
C HIS A 99 68.77 -15.54 -0.03
N PHE A 100 68.05 -16.47 -0.62
CA PHE A 100 68.45 -17.90 -0.61
C PHE A 100 69.14 -18.36 -1.88
N ILE A 101 69.34 -17.49 -2.82
CA ILE A 101 70.13 -17.74 -4.01
C ILE A 101 71.53 -17.32 -3.74
#